data_08f5be2261fe7ca94d6ea5fbe99d7ad3
#
_entry.id   08f5be2261fe7ca94d6ea5fbe99d7ad3
#
_cell.length_a   1.000
_cell.length_b   1.000
_cell.length_c   1.000
_cell.angle_alpha   90.00
_cell.angle_beta   90.00
_cell.angle_gamma   90.00
#
_symmetry.space_group_name_H-M   'P 1'
#
loop_
_entity.id
_entity.type
_entity.pdbx_description
1 polymer ?
#
loop_
_entity_poly.entity_id
_entity_poly.type
_entity_poly.pdbx_seq_one_letter_code
_entity_poly.pdbx_strand_id
1 'polypeptide(L)'
;VARAEVVVRRTGIARYRTTLGLAGLVLGGAAFIWFDRYSATTDELEARRQNVFRAFHRDRVSRIEVEHSSGRFELVRERDAWFVVSNGQRRPADLLEAERLLSEIEGAESQRALGDLDATSRQRFGLERPRAKVVVHEGNEVTARFSLGGAVEQEDAVYVEASAATGNRDARARALVLPKSFGQPFDRAAVEFRDRRIAEVDVDRLERIEFTVAAGRRVLERRGAVWTMTTPSLGRASRSAVETVTAELRDFRATRVLADDVDAAALRLHGLDAPSLRVEVRRASGAEPIVLRVGAACPGHDDEYTAVREGTGTLVCVGRSFADGFRAPPEGFRDDHVLSARTDEVSEVRVKGAGTAGADLVLRRDGSAWRADNSPNTVDAEAIEAWLTSLHDLSTPARLEGDLRAAHGLAPAQIVIEVKRTGVEGVERVLVGALDAQGLYVSRDDEPLVMQFAPSAAETLRVEPVRFRPRTVLE
;
A
#
# COMPACT_ATOMS: atom_id res chain seq x y z
N VAL A 1 47.56 -35.83 74.05
CA VAL A 1 48.13 -35.70 72.71
C VAL A 1 47.08 -36.24 71.69
N ALA A 2 46.24 -35.40 71.11
CA ALA A 2 45.29 -35.76 70.08
C ALA A 2 45.66 -34.99 68.79
N ARG A 3 46.02 -35.71 67.76
CA ARG A 3 46.24 -35.19 66.41
C ARG A 3 44.85 -34.98 65.74
N ALA A 4 44.54 -33.75 65.34
CA ALA A 4 43.43 -33.47 64.49
C ALA A 4 43.82 -33.67 63.00
N GLU A 5 43.20 -34.64 62.31
CA GLU A 5 43.29 -34.82 60.86
C GLU A 5 42.35 -33.77 60.18
N VAL A 6 42.95 -32.93 59.33
CA VAL A 6 42.23 -32.03 58.46
C VAL A 6 41.78 -32.79 57.21
N VAL A 7 40.48 -33.08 57.14
CA VAL A 7 39.87 -33.68 55.94
C VAL A 7 39.58 -32.53 54.97
N VAL A 8 40.40 -32.38 53.95
CA VAL A 8 40.13 -31.49 52.81
C VAL A 8 39.03 -32.10 51.95
N ARG A 9 37.80 -31.57 52.06
CA ARG A 9 36.69 -31.93 51.16
C ARG A 9 36.99 -31.42 49.76
N ARG A 10 37.43 -32.26 48.87
CA ARG A 10 37.36 -32.04 47.41
C ARG A 10 35.92 -32.26 46.95
N THR A 11 35.07 -31.21 46.99
CA THR A 11 33.72 -31.26 46.45
C THR A 11 33.47 -30.00 45.65
N GLY A 12 33.44 -30.13 44.35
CA GLY A 12 33.01 -28.99 43.52
C GLY A 12 32.84 -29.30 42.03
N ILE A 13 33.77 -30.00 41.43
CA ILE A 13 33.84 -30.13 39.96
C ILE A 13 33.01 -31.31 39.42
N ALA A 14 32.81 -32.36 40.20
CA ALA A 14 32.04 -33.53 39.75
C ALA A 14 30.52 -33.27 39.58
N ARG A 15 29.99 -32.33 40.30
CA ARG A 15 28.54 -31.98 40.28
C ARG A 15 28.11 -31.17 39.06
N TYR A 16 29.07 -30.52 38.39
CA TYR A 16 28.77 -29.67 37.20
C TYR A 16 29.22 -30.31 35.86
N ARG A 17 29.74 -31.57 35.90
CA ARG A 17 30.22 -32.23 34.67
C ARG A 17 29.14 -32.42 33.63
N THR A 18 27.92 -32.77 34.02
CA THR A 18 26.75 -32.87 33.12
C THR A 18 26.28 -31.54 32.63
N THR A 19 26.26 -30.51 33.48
CA THR A 19 25.85 -29.13 33.10
C THR A 19 26.88 -28.49 32.18
N LEU A 20 28.17 -28.70 32.40
CA LEU A 20 29.25 -28.25 31.53
C LEU A 20 29.25 -29.00 30.19
N GLY A 21 28.94 -30.31 30.19
CA GLY A 21 28.74 -31.08 28.96
C GLY A 21 27.56 -30.58 28.12
N LEU A 22 26.42 -30.30 28.76
CA LEU A 22 25.24 -29.72 28.11
C LEU A 22 25.50 -28.31 27.58
N ALA A 23 26.15 -27.44 28.34
CA ALA A 23 26.56 -26.12 27.93
C ALA A 23 27.53 -26.15 26.74
N GLY A 24 28.48 -27.09 26.73
CA GLY A 24 29.40 -27.34 25.62
C GLY A 24 28.66 -27.82 24.35
N LEU A 25 27.63 -28.67 24.49
CA LEU A 25 26.80 -29.14 23.40
C LEU A 25 25.92 -27.98 22.80
N VAL A 26 25.37 -27.16 23.67
CA VAL A 26 24.56 -25.97 23.22
C VAL A 26 25.44 -24.93 22.53
N LEU A 27 26.62 -24.63 23.09
CA LEU A 27 27.59 -23.71 22.47
C LEU A 27 28.17 -24.27 21.17
N GLY A 28 28.48 -25.58 21.13
CA GLY A 28 28.92 -26.27 19.91
C GLY A 28 27.83 -26.29 18.84
N GLY A 29 26.58 -26.55 19.22
CA GLY A 29 25.43 -26.50 18.34
C GLY A 29 25.15 -25.08 17.81
N ALA A 30 25.24 -24.08 18.69
CA ALA A 30 25.09 -22.68 18.28
C ALA A 30 26.22 -22.21 17.35
N ALA A 31 27.48 -22.63 17.64
CA ALA A 31 28.64 -22.38 16.78
C ALA A 31 28.51 -23.10 15.44
N PHE A 32 27.99 -24.33 15.43
CA PHE A 32 27.74 -25.10 14.21
C PHE A 32 26.66 -24.47 13.36
N ILE A 33 25.51 -24.05 13.96
CA ILE A 33 24.44 -23.38 13.28
C ILE A 33 24.92 -22.00 12.74
N TRP A 34 25.72 -21.27 13.51
CA TRP A 34 26.34 -20.03 13.09
C TRP A 34 27.29 -20.25 11.90
N PHE A 35 28.16 -21.26 11.98
CA PHE A 35 29.09 -21.62 10.91
C PHE A 35 28.36 -22.13 9.67
N ASP A 36 27.35 -23.00 9.82
CA ASP A 36 26.54 -23.53 8.73
C ASP A 36 25.76 -22.44 8.03
N ARG A 37 25.23 -21.46 8.80
CA ARG A 37 24.49 -20.30 8.24
C ARG A 37 25.39 -19.29 7.53
N TYR A 38 26.67 -19.26 7.85
CA TYR A 38 27.65 -18.34 7.26
C TYR A 38 28.66 -19.02 6.33
N SER A 39 28.70 -20.34 6.29
CA SER A 39 29.52 -21.10 5.32
C SER A 39 28.67 -21.33 4.05
N ALA A 40 29.17 -20.84 2.93
CA ALA A 40 28.56 -21.13 1.63
C ALA A 40 28.59 -22.66 1.38
N THR A 41 27.47 -23.18 0.89
CA THR A 41 27.37 -24.58 0.49
C THR A 41 28.33 -24.88 -0.69
N THR A 42 28.66 -26.16 -0.91
CA THR A 42 29.53 -26.54 -2.03
C THR A 42 28.98 -26.09 -3.37
N ASP A 43 27.66 -26.14 -3.52
CA ASP A 43 26.96 -25.68 -4.74
C ASP A 43 27.04 -24.16 -4.90
N GLU A 44 26.91 -23.40 -3.81
CA GLU A 44 27.13 -21.94 -3.82
C GLU A 44 28.58 -21.58 -4.12
N LEU A 45 29.55 -22.37 -3.62
CA LEU A 45 30.95 -22.15 -3.93
C LEU A 45 31.28 -22.48 -5.39
N GLU A 46 30.63 -23.49 -5.99
CA GLU A 46 30.74 -23.77 -7.42
C GLU A 46 30.08 -22.71 -8.29
N ALA A 47 28.86 -22.27 -7.94
CA ALA A 47 28.21 -21.15 -8.59
C ALA A 47 29.05 -19.87 -8.48
N ARG A 48 29.59 -19.57 -7.32
CA ARG A 48 30.52 -18.42 -7.12
C ARG A 48 31.84 -18.56 -7.89
N ARG A 49 32.28 -19.78 -8.26
CA ARG A 49 33.49 -19.95 -9.12
C ARG A 49 33.29 -19.44 -10.54
N GLN A 50 32.08 -19.46 -11.06
CA GLN A 50 31.73 -18.90 -12.37
C GLN A 50 31.43 -17.40 -12.32
N ASN A 51 31.16 -16.87 -11.13
CA ASN A 51 30.85 -15.46 -10.93
C ASN A 51 32.09 -14.56 -11.13
N VAL A 52 31.84 -13.41 -11.78
CA VAL A 52 32.85 -12.39 -12.06
C VAL A 52 33.36 -11.74 -10.76
N PHE A 53 32.45 -11.45 -9.80
CA PHE A 53 32.71 -10.74 -8.56
C PHE A 53 32.61 -11.65 -7.34
N ARG A 54 33.50 -12.62 -7.21
CA ARG A 54 33.48 -13.70 -6.19
C ARG A 54 33.47 -13.24 -4.74
N ALA A 55 34.00 -12.06 -4.44
CA ALA A 55 34.10 -11.52 -3.08
C ALA A 55 33.01 -10.48 -2.79
N PHE A 56 32.04 -10.35 -3.67
CA PHE A 56 30.95 -9.38 -3.50
C PHE A 56 29.92 -9.89 -2.50
N HIS A 57 29.55 -9.02 -1.53
CA HIS A 57 28.51 -9.28 -0.54
C HIS A 57 27.51 -8.13 -0.55
N ARG A 58 26.36 -8.32 -1.19
CA ARG A 58 25.33 -7.28 -1.34
C ARG A 58 24.94 -6.59 -0.03
N ASP A 59 24.90 -7.33 1.08
CA ASP A 59 24.50 -6.79 2.37
C ASP A 59 25.52 -5.81 2.98
N ARG A 60 26.77 -5.86 2.53
CA ARG A 60 27.87 -5.01 3.00
C ARG A 60 28.08 -3.77 2.13
N VAL A 61 27.43 -3.72 0.96
CA VAL A 61 27.58 -2.58 0.06
C VAL A 61 27.02 -1.34 0.71
N SER A 62 27.87 -0.30 0.77
CA SER A 62 27.53 1.00 1.31
C SER A 62 27.37 2.07 0.23
N ARG A 63 28.03 1.91 -0.94
CA ARG A 63 28.01 2.89 -2.01
C ARG A 63 28.26 2.24 -3.37
N ILE A 64 27.54 2.71 -4.39
CA ILE A 64 27.74 2.37 -5.80
C ILE A 64 27.92 3.69 -6.54
N GLU A 65 29.07 3.90 -7.16
CA GLU A 65 29.34 5.04 -8.04
C GLU A 65 29.08 4.62 -9.48
N VAL A 66 28.33 5.43 -10.20
CA VAL A 66 28.01 5.21 -11.61
C VAL A 66 28.39 6.45 -12.40
N GLU A 67 29.29 6.31 -13.37
CA GLU A 67 29.60 7.30 -14.38
C GLU A 67 28.94 6.85 -15.68
N HIS A 68 27.89 7.54 -16.11
CA HIS A 68 27.09 7.25 -17.28
C HIS A 68 27.16 8.42 -18.28
N SER A 69 26.75 8.22 -19.53
CA SER A 69 26.70 9.27 -20.55
C SER A 69 25.86 10.50 -20.15
N SER A 70 24.86 10.34 -19.29
CA SER A 70 24.01 11.41 -18.75
C SER A 70 24.61 12.14 -17.54
N GLY A 71 25.78 11.72 -17.05
CA GLY A 71 26.45 12.29 -15.89
C GLY A 71 26.90 11.25 -14.87
N ARG A 72 27.43 11.75 -13.75
CA ARG A 72 27.87 10.93 -12.62
C ARG A 72 26.85 10.99 -11.49
N PHE A 73 26.58 9.85 -10.88
CA PHE A 73 25.77 9.77 -9.68
C PHE A 73 26.27 8.66 -8.74
N GLU A 74 25.81 8.69 -7.52
CA GLU A 74 26.11 7.68 -6.51
C GLU A 74 24.81 7.18 -5.89
N LEU A 75 24.74 5.88 -5.63
CA LEU A 75 23.77 5.28 -4.74
C LEU A 75 24.46 5.05 -3.40
N VAL A 76 23.94 5.64 -2.35
CA VAL A 76 24.53 5.58 -1.00
C VAL A 76 23.53 4.92 -0.05
N ARG A 77 23.99 3.90 0.66
CA ARG A 77 23.17 3.19 1.66
C ARG A 77 23.44 3.77 3.05
N GLU A 78 22.38 4.12 3.75
CA GLU A 78 22.43 4.52 5.13
C GLU A 78 21.41 3.70 5.93
N ARG A 79 21.90 2.84 6.81
CA ARG A 79 21.08 1.83 7.50
C ARG A 79 20.31 0.98 6.47
N ASP A 80 18.98 1.08 6.47
CA ASP A 80 18.10 0.31 5.58
C ASP A 80 17.58 1.13 4.37
N ALA A 81 18.03 2.37 4.20
CA ALA A 81 17.58 3.25 3.13
C ALA A 81 18.70 3.55 2.13
N TRP A 82 18.32 3.63 0.85
CA TRP A 82 19.18 4.06 -0.23
C TRP A 82 18.87 5.48 -0.66
N PHE A 83 19.90 6.19 -1.10
CA PHE A 83 19.82 7.55 -1.60
C PHE A 83 20.56 7.67 -2.92
N VAL A 84 19.99 8.42 -3.87
CA VAL A 84 20.67 8.87 -5.08
C VAL A 84 21.32 10.21 -4.76
N VAL A 85 22.63 10.33 -5.01
CA VAL A 85 23.38 11.57 -4.93
C VAL A 85 23.80 11.95 -6.34
N SER A 86 23.32 13.06 -6.85
CA SER A 86 23.65 13.59 -8.18
C SER A 86 23.70 15.10 -8.15
N ASN A 87 24.69 15.71 -8.79
CA ASN A 87 24.89 17.16 -8.83
C ASN A 87 24.90 17.82 -7.43
N GLY A 88 25.46 17.14 -6.44
CA GLY A 88 25.50 17.61 -5.05
C GLY A 88 24.18 17.50 -4.28
N GLN A 89 23.11 17.06 -4.92
CA GLN A 89 21.83 16.85 -4.28
C GLN A 89 21.65 15.38 -3.91
N ARG A 90 21.10 15.17 -2.71
CA ARG A 90 20.78 13.86 -2.17
C ARG A 90 19.27 13.67 -2.11
N ARG A 91 18.79 12.60 -2.71
CA ARG A 91 17.35 12.27 -2.78
C ARG A 91 17.11 10.79 -2.42
N PRO A 92 15.98 10.42 -1.83
CA PRO A 92 15.65 9.02 -1.59
C PRO A 92 15.70 8.20 -2.89
N ALA A 93 16.27 6.99 -2.81
CA ALA A 93 16.30 6.03 -3.91
C ALA A 93 15.21 4.98 -3.75
N ASP A 94 14.78 4.41 -4.85
CA ASP A 94 13.89 3.24 -4.84
C ASP A 94 14.70 2.01 -4.38
N LEU A 95 14.28 1.41 -3.27
CA LEU A 95 14.95 0.25 -2.68
C LEU A 95 15.03 -0.92 -3.67
N LEU A 96 13.95 -1.18 -4.42
CA LEU A 96 13.89 -2.30 -5.36
C LEU A 96 14.87 -2.11 -6.52
N GLU A 97 15.01 -0.88 -7.02
CA GLU A 97 15.96 -0.58 -8.09
C GLU A 97 17.41 -0.68 -7.60
N ALA A 98 17.71 -0.25 -6.38
CA ALA A 98 19.04 -0.41 -5.80
C ALA A 98 19.37 -1.91 -5.56
N GLU A 99 18.45 -2.67 -4.97
CA GLU A 99 18.62 -4.10 -4.77
C GLU A 99 18.74 -4.89 -6.08
N ARG A 100 18.07 -4.43 -7.14
CA ARG A 100 18.19 -5.01 -8.47
C ARG A 100 19.62 -4.85 -9.02
N LEU A 101 20.22 -3.66 -8.88
CA LEU A 101 21.63 -3.46 -9.25
C LEU A 101 22.56 -4.42 -8.50
N LEU A 102 22.35 -4.58 -7.19
CA LEU A 102 23.16 -5.48 -6.38
C LEU A 102 22.99 -6.94 -6.81
N SER A 103 21.76 -7.35 -7.12
CA SER A 103 21.49 -8.71 -7.60
C SER A 103 22.16 -8.99 -8.95
N GLU A 104 22.18 -8.04 -9.87
CA GLU A 104 22.88 -8.18 -11.15
C GLU A 104 24.39 -8.30 -10.97
N ILE A 105 24.98 -7.58 -10.02
CA ILE A 105 26.42 -7.68 -9.71
C ILE A 105 26.72 -9.04 -9.06
N GLU A 106 25.90 -9.47 -8.11
CA GLU A 106 26.05 -10.74 -7.41
C GLU A 106 25.92 -11.95 -8.34
N GLY A 107 24.95 -11.88 -9.27
CA GLY A 107 24.68 -12.92 -10.27
C GLY A 107 25.50 -12.81 -11.56
N ALA A 108 26.50 -11.92 -11.61
CA ALA A 108 27.27 -11.69 -12.82
C ALA A 108 28.10 -12.91 -13.24
N GLU A 109 27.67 -13.64 -14.26
CA GLU A 109 28.38 -14.79 -14.81
C GLU A 109 28.95 -14.48 -16.18
N SER A 110 30.23 -14.82 -16.39
CA SER A 110 30.90 -14.61 -17.64
C SER A 110 30.59 -15.75 -18.63
N GLN A 111 30.03 -15.40 -19.79
CA GLN A 111 29.86 -16.33 -20.89
C GLN A 111 31.20 -16.68 -21.54
N ARG A 112 32.11 -15.68 -21.65
CA ARG A 112 33.39 -15.82 -22.33
C ARG A 112 34.40 -14.79 -21.84
N ALA A 113 35.63 -15.19 -21.59
CA ALA A 113 36.76 -14.30 -21.33
C ALA A 113 37.50 -13.98 -22.64
N LEU A 114 37.84 -12.72 -22.87
CA LEU A 114 38.46 -12.25 -24.10
C LEU A 114 39.99 -12.13 -24.01
N GLY A 115 40.56 -12.33 -22.80
CA GLY A 115 41.99 -12.16 -22.57
C GLY A 115 42.44 -10.70 -22.55
N ASP A 116 43.73 -10.47 -22.81
CA ASP A 116 44.31 -9.13 -22.88
C ASP A 116 43.95 -8.49 -24.25
N LEU A 117 43.34 -7.31 -24.21
CA LEU A 117 42.92 -6.58 -25.41
C LEU A 117 43.98 -5.54 -25.82
N ASP A 118 44.26 -5.48 -27.12
CA ASP A 118 44.98 -4.35 -27.72
C ASP A 118 44.09 -3.09 -27.82
N ALA A 119 44.67 -1.95 -28.14
CA ALA A 119 43.97 -0.67 -28.25
C ALA A 119 42.83 -0.73 -29.29
N THR A 120 43.07 -1.40 -30.43
CA THR A 120 42.10 -1.53 -31.53
C THR A 120 40.87 -2.36 -31.07
N SER A 121 41.10 -3.47 -30.38
CA SER A 121 40.02 -4.31 -29.85
C SER A 121 39.23 -3.60 -28.75
N ARG A 122 39.91 -2.85 -27.87
CA ARG A 122 39.27 -2.01 -26.85
C ARG A 122 38.34 -0.96 -27.48
N GLN A 123 38.81 -0.30 -28.56
CA GLN A 123 37.97 0.65 -29.30
C GLN A 123 36.77 -0.03 -29.95
N ARG A 124 36.99 -1.16 -30.65
CA ARG A 124 35.93 -1.90 -31.31
C ARG A 124 34.86 -2.42 -30.33
N PHE A 125 35.26 -2.83 -29.14
CA PHE A 125 34.35 -3.32 -28.10
C PHE A 125 33.73 -2.19 -27.26
N GLY A 126 34.05 -0.91 -27.55
CA GLY A 126 33.52 0.24 -26.82
C GLY A 126 34.08 0.39 -25.39
N LEU A 127 35.17 -0.31 -25.07
CA LEU A 127 35.81 -0.29 -23.73
C LEU A 127 36.78 0.87 -23.55
N GLU A 128 37.20 1.55 -24.62
CA GLU A 128 37.99 2.79 -24.55
C GLU A 128 37.13 3.99 -24.09
N ARG A 129 35.86 4.01 -24.56
CA ARG A 129 34.83 4.97 -24.14
C ARG A 129 33.58 4.20 -23.69
N PRO A 130 33.60 3.66 -22.48
CA PRO A 130 32.53 2.81 -22.02
C PRO A 130 31.25 3.62 -21.82
N ARG A 131 30.08 2.97 -22.00
CA ARG A 131 28.76 3.56 -21.80
C ARG A 131 28.50 3.88 -20.32
N ALA A 132 29.01 3.04 -19.43
CA ALA A 132 28.99 3.26 -18.00
C ALA A 132 30.26 2.71 -17.35
N LYS A 133 30.68 3.36 -16.26
CA LYS A 133 31.70 2.85 -15.33
C LYS A 133 31.08 2.76 -13.96
N VAL A 134 31.28 1.64 -13.30
CA VAL A 134 30.70 1.36 -12.00
C VAL A 134 31.79 0.97 -11.02
N VAL A 135 31.72 1.57 -9.83
CA VAL A 135 32.60 1.23 -8.69
C VAL A 135 31.72 0.93 -7.48
N VAL A 136 31.92 -0.24 -6.88
CA VAL A 136 31.15 -0.66 -5.72
C VAL A 136 32.04 -0.69 -4.49
N HIS A 137 31.51 -0.15 -3.40
CA HIS A 137 32.22 -0.04 -2.13
C HIS A 137 31.49 -0.79 -1.02
N GLU A 138 32.25 -1.58 -0.28
CA GLU A 138 31.87 -2.13 1.04
C GLU A 138 32.61 -1.31 2.11
N GLY A 139 31.90 -0.42 2.81
CA GLY A 139 32.55 0.58 3.67
C GLY A 139 33.48 1.49 2.87
N ASN A 140 34.79 1.44 3.20
CA ASN A 140 35.84 2.20 2.51
C ASN A 140 36.59 1.37 1.45
N GLU A 141 36.29 0.11 1.31
CA GLU A 141 36.99 -0.78 0.36
C GLU A 141 36.22 -0.90 -0.96
N VAL A 142 36.97 -0.88 -2.08
CA VAL A 142 36.39 -1.17 -3.40
C VAL A 142 36.35 -2.67 -3.59
N THR A 143 35.16 -3.25 -3.78
CA THR A 143 34.97 -4.69 -3.94
C THR A 143 34.70 -5.11 -5.38
N ALA A 144 34.12 -4.21 -6.18
CA ALA A 144 33.92 -4.44 -7.61
C ALA A 144 34.16 -3.15 -8.41
N ARG A 145 34.77 -3.30 -9.57
CA ARG A 145 34.91 -2.22 -10.55
C ARG A 145 34.71 -2.80 -11.93
N PHE A 146 33.86 -2.17 -12.74
CA PHE A 146 33.67 -2.59 -14.11
C PHE A 146 33.26 -1.44 -15.02
N SER A 147 33.50 -1.64 -16.31
CA SER A 147 33.13 -0.72 -17.39
C SER A 147 32.31 -1.46 -18.43
N LEU A 148 31.19 -0.89 -18.85
CA LEU A 148 30.30 -1.43 -19.87
C LEU A 148 30.68 -0.91 -21.26
N GLY A 149 31.05 -1.80 -22.14
CA GLY A 149 31.32 -1.52 -23.55
C GLY A 149 30.07 -1.57 -24.44
N GLY A 150 30.27 -1.89 -25.69
CA GLY A 150 29.23 -2.09 -26.70
C GLY A 150 28.48 -3.41 -26.54
N ALA A 151 27.35 -3.53 -27.25
CA ALA A 151 26.68 -4.80 -27.44
C ALA A 151 27.50 -5.72 -28.33
N VAL A 152 27.42 -7.03 -28.11
CA VAL A 152 28.02 -8.03 -28.97
C VAL A 152 27.12 -8.20 -30.20
N GLU A 153 27.69 -8.11 -31.41
CA GLU A 153 26.93 -8.32 -32.64
C GLU A 153 26.38 -9.74 -32.69
N GLN A 154 25.10 -9.88 -33.01
CA GLN A 154 24.39 -11.17 -33.16
C GLN A 154 24.27 -12.03 -31.90
N GLU A 155 24.67 -11.54 -30.75
CA GLU A 155 24.51 -12.21 -29.46
C GLU A 155 23.71 -11.32 -28.50
N ASP A 156 22.93 -11.90 -27.61
CA ASP A 156 22.26 -11.13 -26.51
C ASP A 156 23.25 -10.93 -25.36
N ALA A 157 24.32 -10.20 -25.65
CA ALA A 157 25.46 -10.03 -24.75
C ALA A 157 26.08 -8.62 -24.85
N VAL A 158 26.93 -8.29 -23.89
CA VAL A 158 27.63 -7.01 -23.74
C VAL A 158 29.10 -7.24 -23.39
N TYR A 159 29.97 -6.40 -23.94
CA TYR A 159 31.37 -6.38 -23.55
C TYR A 159 31.54 -5.67 -22.20
N VAL A 160 32.27 -6.28 -21.28
CA VAL A 160 32.53 -5.75 -19.95
C VAL A 160 34.02 -5.88 -19.63
N GLU A 161 34.61 -4.81 -19.13
CA GLU A 161 35.92 -4.91 -18.50
C GLU A 161 35.73 -4.84 -16.98
N ALA A 162 36.10 -5.92 -16.27
CA ALA A 162 35.86 -6.04 -14.84
C ALA A 162 37.14 -6.34 -14.07
N SER A 163 37.28 -5.75 -12.88
CA SER A 163 38.29 -6.11 -11.89
C SER A 163 37.60 -6.35 -10.54
N ALA A 164 37.83 -7.52 -9.95
CA ALA A 164 37.45 -7.80 -8.58
C ALA A 164 38.57 -7.29 -7.66
N ALA A 165 38.29 -6.28 -6.86
CA ALA A 165 39.24 -5.78 -5.87
C ALA A 165 38.97 -6.45 -4.54
N THR A 166 39.75 -7.47 -4.18
CA THR A 166 39.78 -8.00 -2.82
C THR A 166 41.18 -7.78 -2.29
N GLY A 167 41.40 -6.70 -1.55
CA GLY A 167 42.65 -6.44 -0.81
C GLY A 167 43.94 -6.35 -1.64
N ASN A 168 43.91 -6.64 -2.95
CA ASN A 168 45.05 -6.62 -3.85
C ASN A 168 44.91 -5.48 -4.86
N ARG A 169 45.72 -4.42 -4.68
CA ARG A 169 45.72 -3.23 -5.54
C ARG A 169 46.04 -3.51 -7.02
N ASP A 170 46.47 -4.73 -7.34
CA ASP A 170 46.98 -5.13 -8.67
C ASP A 170 46.06 -6.15 -9.39
N ALA A 171 44.78 -6.28 -9.01
CA ALA A 171 43.84 -7.12 -9.75
C ALA A 171 43.71 -6.58 -11.19
N ARG A 172 44.34 -7.26 -12.16
CA ARG A 172 44.23 -6.92 -13.60
C ARG A 172 42.78 -6.95 -14.01
N ALA A 173 42.32 -5.88 -14.64
CA ALA A 173 41.05 -5.85 -15.30
C ALA A 173 41.00 -6.92 -16.40
N ARG A 174 39.91 -7.69 -16.48
CA ARG A 174 39.68 -8.68 -17.51
C ARG A 174 38.56 -8.23 -18.44
N ALA A 175 38.76 -8.42 -19.71
CA ALA A 175 37.71 -8.22 -20.69
C ALA A 175 36.86 -9.51 -20.82
N LEU A 176 35.55 -9.36 -20.68
CA LEU A 176 34.59 -10.44 -20.57
C LEU A 176 33.40 -10.16 -21.47
N VAL A 177 32.66 -11.21 -21.81
CA VAL A 177 31.32 -11.13 -22.41
C VAL A 177 30.31 -11.60 -21.38
N LEU A 178 29.35 -10.74 -21.05
CA LEU A 178 28.27 -11.03 -20.12
C LEU A 178 26.92 -10.97 -20.85
N PRO A 179 25.86 -11.55 -20.29
CA PRO A 179 24.49 -11.37 -20.81
C PRO A 179 24.13 -9.88 -20.91
N LYS A 180 23.37 -9.50 -21.91
CA LYS A 180 22.93 -8.10 -22.11
C LYS A 180 22.11 -7.57 -20.94
N SER A 181 21.37 -8.45 -20.25
CA SER A 181 20.62 -8.13 -19.04
C SER A 181 21.50 -7.50 -17.97
N PHE A 182 22.75 -7.96 -17.79
CA PHE A 182 23.70 -7.38 -16.84
C PHE A 182 23.94 -5.90 -17.09
N GLY A 183 24.04 -5.47 -18.35
CA GLY A 183 24.34 -4.07 -18.68
C GLY A 183 23.17 -3.11 -18.51
N GLN A 184 21.93 -3.61 -18.63
CA GLN A 184 20.73 -2.78 -18.71
C GLN A 184 20.50 -1.89 -17.47
N PRO A 185 20.63 -2.36 -16.23
CA PRO A 185 20.41 -1.53 -15.04
C PRO A 185 21.42 -0.38 -14.90
N PHE A 186 22.65 -0.55 -15.42
CA PHE A 186 23.72 0.45 -15.31
C PHE A 186 23.71 1.48 -16.46
N ASP A 187 22.88 1.25 -17.48
CA ASP A 187 22.69 2.12 -18.64
C ASP A 187 21.53 3.12 -18.41
N ARG A 188 21.26 3.47 -17.15
CA ARG A 188 20.13 4.28 -16.73
C ARG A 188 20.60 5.58 -16.05
N ALA A 189 19.80 6.63 -16.20
CA ALA A 189 20.10 7.93 -15.59
C ALA A 189 19.78 7.92 -14.08
N ALA A 190 20.44 8.81 -13.33
CA ALA A 190 20.25 8.96 -11.87
C ALA A 190 18.78 9.08 -11.45
N VAL A 191 17.96 9.79 -12.24
CA VAL A 191 16.55 10.03 -11.98
C VAL A 191 15.71 8.75 -11.93
N GLU A 192 16.15 7.71 -12.63
CA GLU A 192 15.42 6.43 -12.70
C GLU A 192 15.58 5.57 -11.42
N PHE A 193 16.57 5.89 -10.59
CA PHE A 193 16.79 5.26 -9.29
C PHE A 193 16.10 5.99 -8.13
N ARG A 194 15.37 7.07 -8.41
CA ARG A 194 14.66 7.85 -7.39
C ARG A 194 13.48 7.06 -6.81
N ASP A 195 13.27 7.22 -5.51
CA ASP A 195 11.99 6.78 -4.90
C ASP A 195 10.84 7.52 -5.58
N ARG A 196 9.92 6.74 -6.13
CA ARG A 196 8.77 7.24 -6.87
C ARG A 196 7.56 7.49 -5.99
N ARG A 197 7.62 7.22 -4.68
CA ARG A 197 6.55 7.57 -3.76
C ARG A 197 6.46 9.07 -3.63
N ILE A 198 5.31 9.62 -4.02
CA ILE A 198 5.07 11.07 -3.97
C ILE A 198 4.69 11.48 -2.55
N ALA A 199 3.90 10.63 -1.87
CA ALA A 199 3.51 10.82 -0.49
C ALA A 199 3.30 9.45 0.18
N GLU A 200 3.62 9.38 1.45
CA GLU A 200 3.23 8.26 2.30
C GLU A 200 1.95 8.64 3.03
N VAL A 201 0.85 8.03 2.61
CA VAL A 201 -0.48 8.29 3.15
C VAL A 201 -0.95 7.06 3.93
N ASP A 202 -0.94 7.18 5.27
CA ASP A 202 -1.57 6.20 6.15
C ASP A 202 -3.10 6.39 6.07
N VAL A 203 -3.74 5.64 5.19
CA VAL A 203 -5.19 5.78 4.91
C VAL A 203 -6.07 5.39 6.09
N ASP A 204 -5.57 4.55 7.00
CA ASP A 204 -6.31 4.13 8.18
C ASP A 204 -6.41 5.24 9.23
N ARG A 205 -5.50 6.21 9.17
CA ARG A 205 -5.47 7.41 10.01
C ARG A 205 -6.02 8.67 9.35
N LEU A 206 -6.59 8.56 8.16
CA LEU A 206 -7.22 9.70 7.50
C LEU A 206 -8.51 10.08 8.21
N GLU A 207 -8.68 11.37 8.47
CA GLU A 207 -9.92 11.98 8.99
C GLU A 207 -10.64 12.80 7.94
N ARG A 208 -9.89 13.37 6.96
CA ARG A 208 -10.47 14.23 5.94
C ARG A 208 -9.74 14.07 4.62
N ILE A 209 -10.53 13.94 3.57
CA ILE A 209 -10.09 13.99 2.18
C ILE A 209 -10.88 15.12 1.50
N GLU A 210 -10.17 16.13 1.04
CA GLU A 210 -10.74 17.21 0.27
C GLU A 210 -10.15 17.20 -1.12
N PHE A 211 -11.00 17.29 -2.14
CA PHE A 211 -10.50 17.36 -3.51
C PHE A 211 -11.38 18.29 -4.37
N THR A 212 -10.72 18.91 -5.33
CA THR A 212 -11.33 19.83 -6.28
C THR A 212 -11.02 19.36 -7.69
N VAL A 213 -12.04 19.18 -8.48
CA VAL A 213 -12.01 18.88 -9.91
C VAL A 213 -12.84 19.89 -10.67
N ALA A 214 -12.88 19.82 -12.00
CA ALA A 214 -13.71 20.73 -12.83
C ALA A 214 -15.19 20.75 -12.41
N ALA A 215 -15.72 19.60 -11.95
CA ALA A 215 -17.10 19.45 -11.48
C ALA A 215 -17.34 20.00 -10.05
N GLY A 216 -16.35 20.66 -9.44
CA GLY A 216 -16.45 21.31 -8.14
C GLY A 216 -15.64 20.64 -7.03
N ARG A 217 -15.80 21.20 -5.83
CA ARG A 217 -15.11 20.77 -4.60
C ARG A 217 -15.92 19.70 -3.89
N ARG A 218 -15.22 18.69 -3.34
CA ARG A 218 -15.79 17.64 -2.50
C ARG A 218 -14.98 17.48 -1.23
N VAL A 219 -15.70 17.21 -0.15
CA VAL A 219 -15.09 16.99 1.17
C VAL A 219 -15.70 15.74 1.77
N LEU A 220 -14.82 14.79 2.07
CA LEU A 220 -15.14 13.57 2.78
C LEU A 220 -14.52 13.66 4.19
N GLU A 221 -15.31 13.45 5.22
CA GLU A 221 -14.89 13.45 6.62
C GLU A 221 -15.21 12.13 7.28
N ARG A 222 -14.28 11.61 8.05
CA ARG A 222 -14.45 10.37 8.80
C ARG A 222 -14.95 10.65 10.20
N ARG A 223 -16.03 9.99 10.58
CA ARG A 223 -16.60 10.01 11.94
C ARG A 223 -16.67 8.57 12.46
N GLY A 224 -15.72 8.20 13.29
CA GLY A 224 -15.55 6.80 13.70
C GLY A 224 -15.25 5.89 12.51
N ALA A 225 -16.11 4.92 12.24
CA ALA A 225 -15.97 3.99 11.12
C ALA A 225 -16.65 4.45 9.82
N VAL A 226 -17.39 5.57 9.85
CA VAL A 226 -18.24 6.02 8.74
C VAL A 226 -17.62 7.26 8.09
N TRP A 227 -17.55 7.26 6.76
CA TRP A 227 -17.23 8.43 5.97
C TRP A 227 -18.50 9.20 5.59
N THR A 228 -18.45 10.50 5.73
CA THR A 228 -19.54 11.43 5.41
C THR A 228 -19.05 12.44 4.39
N MET A 229 -19.77 12.63 3.31
CA MET A 229 -19.57 13.75 2.40
C MET A 229 -20.20 14.99 3.01
N THR A 230 -19.42 16.06 3.19
CA THR A 230 -19.91 17.33 3.76
C THR A 230 -20.05 18.43 2.69
N THR A 231 -19.45 18.23 1.52
CA THR A 231 -19.54 19.14 0.37
C THR A 231 -19.62 18.30 -0.92
N PRO A 232 -20.49 18.62 -1.88
CA PRO A 232 -21.39 19.78 -1.96
C PRO A 232 -22.62 19.69 -1.05
N SER A 233 -22.97 18.51 -0.57
CA SER A 233 -24.12 18.31 0.31
C SER A 233 -23.78 17.30 1.40
N LEU A 234 -24.40 17.45 2.57
CA LEU A 234 -24.24 16.53 3.66
C LEU A 234 -24.90 15.19 3.34
N GLY A 235 -24.18 14.09 3.56
CA GLY A 235 -24.71 12.75 3.42
C GLY A 235 -23.66 11.68 3.64
N ARG A 236 -24.06 10.44 3.90
CA ARG A 236 -23.14 9.32 4.01
C ARG A 236 -22.38 9.12 2.70
N ALA A 237 -21.08 8.90 2.78
CA ALA A 237 -20.27 8.63 1.61
C ALA A 237 -20.39 7.15 1.19
N SER A 238 -20.41 6.91 -0.11
CA SER A 238 -20.35 5.57 -0.69
C SER A 238 -19.06 4.86 -0.26
N ARG A 239 -19.20 3.67 0.33
CA ARG A 239 -18.07 2.86 0.77
C ARG A 239 -17.12 2.56 -0.39
N SER A 240 -17.64 2.13 -1.53
CA SER A 240 -16.84 1.80 -2.71
C SER A 240 -16.09 3.01 -3.28
N ALA A 241 -16.71 4.18 -3.32
CA ALA A 241 -16.07 5.40 -3.78
C ALA A 241 -14.94 5.84 -2.82
N VAL A 242 -15.16 5.73 -1.51
CA VAL A 242 -14.12 6.02 -0.51
C VAL A 242 -12.97 5.02 -0.61
N GLU A 243 -13.26 3.73 -0.77
CA GLU A 243 -12.25 2.68 -0.95
C GLU A 243 -11.41 2.94 -2.21
N THR A 244 -12.03 3.34 -3.33
CA THR A 244 -11.33 3.72 -4.55
C THR A 244 -10.36 4.88 -4.30
N VAL A 245 -10.85 5.97 -3.73
CA VAL A 245 -10.03 7.17 -3.44
C VAL A 245 -8.89 6.85 -2.46
N THR A 246 -9.17 6.07 -1.42
CA THR A 246 -8.15 5.71 -0.43
C THR A 246 -7.13 4.71 -0.98
N ALA A 247 -7.52 3.81 -1.88
CA ALA A 247 -6.60 2.93 -2.58
C ALA A 247 -5.61 3.72 -3.46
N GLU A 248 -6.10 4.67 -4.23
CA GLU A 248 -5.25 5.57 -5.04
C GLU A 248 -4.29 6.40 -4.17
N LEU A 249 -4.74 6.85 -3.00
CA LEU A 249 -3.90 7.61 -2.07
C LEU A 249 -2.85 6.74 -1.36
N ARG A 250 -3.16 5.46 -1.07
CA ARG A 250 -2.25 4.54 -0.37
C ARG A 250 -1.00 4.24 -1.21
N ASP A 251 -1.16 4.04 -2.49
CA ASP A 251 -0.09 3.68 -3.42
C ASP A 251 0.23 4.81 -4.40
N PHE A 252 0.20 6.06 -3.89
CA PHE A 252 0.46 7.23 -4.72
C PHE A 252 1.93 7.31 -5.14
N ARG A 253 2.22 6.74 -6.29
CA ARG A 253 3.56 6.66 -6.89
C ARG A 253 3.61 7.35 -8.24
N ALA A 254 4.75 7.98 -8.50
CA ALA A 254 5.08 8.49 -9.82
C ALA A 254 5.39 7.34 -10.80
N THR A 255 4.96 7.46 -12.02
CA THR A 255 5.44 6.61 -13.11
C THR A 255 6.86 7.03 -13.49
N ARG A 256 7.15 8.33 -13.42
CA ARG A 256 8.48 8.92 -13.67
C ARG A 256 8.67 10.25 -12.95
N VAL A 257 9.92 10.60 -12.67
CA VAL A 257 10.31 11.91 -12.19
C VAL A 257 10.77 12.73 -13.38
N LEU A 258 10.23 13.96 -13.56
CA LEU A 258 10.57 14.84 -14.67
C LEU A 258 11.67 15.84 -14.30
N ALA A 259 11.49 16.52 -13.18
CA ALA A 259 12.42 17.56 -12.72
C ALA A 259 12.34 17.74 -11.20
N ASP A 260 13.43 18.25 -10.63
CA ASP A 260 13.49 18.71 -9.24
C ASP A 260 13.58 20.23 -9.18
N ASP A 261 13.22 20.77 -8.01
CA ASP A 261 13.33 22.20 -7.69
C ASP A 261 12.63 23.11 -8.72
N VAL A 262 11.42 22.68 -9.17
CA VAL A 262 10.67 23.41 -10.18
C VAL A 262 10.17 24.74 -9.63
N ASP A 263 10.31 25.78 -10.45
CA ASP A 263 9.84 27.13 -10.15
C ASP A 263 8.37 27.34 -10.53
N ALA A 264 7.84 28.54 -10.25
CA ALA A 264 6.48 28.89 -10.57
C ALA A 264 6.20 28.91 -12.09
N ALA A 265 7.21 29.14 -12.94
CA ALA A 265 7.07 29.13 -14.39
C ALA A 265 6.90 27.70 -14.89
N ALA A 266 7.69 26.76 -14.38
CA ALA A 266 7.54 25.34 -14.68
C ALA A 266 6.17 24.80 -14.20
N LEU A 267 5.72 25.20 -13.01
CA LEU A 267 4.37 24.79 -12.52
C LEU A 267 3.26 25.28 -13.45
N ARG A 268 3.35 26.53 -13.96
CA ARG A 268 2.38 27.05 -14.95
C ARG A 268 2.41 26.28 -16.27
N LEU A 269 3.63 26.01 -16.78
CA LEU A 269 3.81 25.27 -18.03
C LEU A 269 3.11 23.90 -17.99
N HIS A 270 3.10 23.25 -16.83
CA HIS A 270 2.49 21.95 -16.60
C HIS A 270 1.04 22.01 -16.07
N GLY A 271 0.42 23.21 -16.05
CA GLY A 271 -0.95 23.38 -15.58
C GLY A 271 -1.17 23.14 -14.09
N LEU A 272 -0.10 23.27 -13.29
CA LEU A 272 -0.12 23.00 -11.85
C LEU A 272 -0.44 24.23 -10.99
N ASP A 273 -0.49 25.42 -11.56
CA ASP A 273 -1.01 26.64 -10.95
C ASP A 273 -2.55 26.67 -10.94
N ALA A 274 -3.16 26.06 -11.97
CA ALA A 274 -4.60 25.82 -12.07
C ALA A 274 -4.86 24.32 -12.31
N PRO A 275 -4.66 23.47 -11.31
CA PRO A 275 -4.62 22.01 -11.48
C PRO A 275 -6.00 21.46 -11.87
N SER A 276 -6.01 20.44 -12.72
CA SER A 276 -7.23 19.70 -13.09
C SER A 276 -7.79 18.88 -11.92
N LEU A 277 -6.91 18.52 -10.97
CA LEU A 277 -7.27 17.89 -9.70
C LEU A 277 -6.34 18.43 -8.60
N ARG A 278 -6.92 18.91 -7.50
CA ARG A 278 -6.22 19.21 -6.25
C ARG A 278 -6.77 18.30 -5.16
N VAL A 279 -5.90 17.57 -4.48
CA VAL A 279 -6.27 16.70 -3.35
C VAL A 279 -5.55 17.17 -2.11
N GLU A 280 -6.29 17.33 -1.01
CA GLU A 280 -5.74 17.61 0.31
C GLU A 280 -6.20 16.54 1.28
N VAL A 281 -5.26 15.89 1.95
CA VAL A 281 -5.57 14.87 2.95
C VAL A 281 -5.06 15.29 4.33
N ARG A 282 -5.89 15.05 5.35
CA ARG A 282 -5.56 15.34 6.75
C ARG A 282 -5.68 14.08 7.60
N ARG A 283 -4.72 13.91 8.50
CA ARG A 283 -4.61 12.77 9.43
C ARG A 283 -5.00 13.19 10.84
N ALA A 284 -5.46 12.22 11.64
CA ALA A 284 -5.88 12.38 13.03
C ALA A 284 -4.84 13.04 13.98
N SER A 285 -3.58 13.04 13.62
CA SER A 285 -2.48 13.47 14.50
C SER A 285 -2.20 14.98 14.52
N GLY A 286 -3.02 15.80 13.83
CA GLY A 286 -2.72 17.23 13.66
C GLY A 286 -1.48 17.51 12.81
N ALA A 287 -0.94 16.50 12.11
CA ALA A 287 0.15 16.66 11.17
C ALA A 287 -0.25 17.58 10.02
N GLU A 288 0.73 18.26 9.43
CA GLU A 288 0.49 19.09 8.26
C GLU A 288 -0.26 18.31 7.16
N PRO A 289 -1.22 18.94 6.49
CA PRO A 289 -1.94 18.30 5.39
C PRO A 289 -0.98 17.96 4.24
N ILE A 290 -1.24 16.85 3.57
CA ILE A 290 -0.56 16.51 2.33
C ILE A 290 -1.41 17.07 1.21
N VAL A 291 -0.83 17.94 0.38
CA VAL A 291 -1.51 18.54 -0.76
C VAL A 291 -0.85 18.08 -2.06
N LEU A 292 -1.68 17.54 -2.94
CA LEU A 292 -1.28 17.03 -4.25
C LEU A 292 -1.98 17.85 -5.32
N ARG A 293 -1.26 18.23 -6.37
CA ARG A 293 -1.81 18.90 -7.56
C ARG A 293 -1.49 18.07 -8.80
N VAL A 294 -2.49 17.84 -9.63
CA VAL A 294 -2.39 17.15 -10.92
C VAL A 294 -2.77 18.13 -12.02
N GLY A 295 -1.88 18.26 -12.99
CA GLY A 295 -1.98 19.28 -14.05
C GLY A 295 -2.35 18.72 -15.43
N ALA A 296 -1.57 19.12 -16.43
CA ALA A 296 -1.73 18.74 -17.82
C ALA A 296 -1.19 17.33 -18.10
N ALA A 297 -1.40 16.83 -19.31
CA ALA A 297 -0.79 15.58 -19.78
C ALA A 297 0.74 15.59 -19.63
N CYS A 298 1.32 14.46 -19.31
CA CYS A 298 2.75 14.31 -19.18
C CYS A 298 3.42 14.38 -20.57
N PRO A 299 4.53 15.11 -20.74
CA PRO A 299 5.18 15.25 -22.04
C PRO A 299 5.53 13.90 -22.66
N GLY A 300 5.01 13.64 -23.88
CA GLY A 300 5.24 12.40 -24.61
C GLY A 300 4.43 11.17 -24.13
N HIS A 301 3.49 11.36 -23.19
CA HIS A 301 2.69 10.28 -22.60
C HIS A 301 1.25 10.74 -22.35
N ASP A 302 0.35 10.39 -23.24
CA ASP A 302 -1.06 10.84 -23.21
C ASP A 302 -1.90 10.14 -22.13
N ASP A 303 -1.41 9.04 -21.58
CA ASP A 303 -2.03 8.26 -20.49
C ASP A 303 -1.52 8.62 -19.09
N GLU A 304 -0.68 9.65 -18.99
CA GLU A 304 -0.13 10.15 -17.75
C GLU A 304 -0.39 11.65 -17.59
N TYR A 305 -0.43 12.10 -16.35
CA TYR A 305 -0.59 13.51 -15.98
C TYR A 305 0.63 13.99 -15.20
N THR A 306 0.98 15.26 -15.35
CA THR A 306 1.96 15.91 -14.49
C THR A 306 1.37 16.10 -13.10
N ALA A 307 2.19 15.90 -12.07
CA ALA A 307 1.79 16.09 -10.70
C ALA A 307 2.91 16.67 -9.83
N VAL A 308 2.53 17.28 -8.73
CA VAL A 308 3.44 17.79 -7.69
C VAL A 308 2.79 17.63 -6.32
N ARG A 309 3.59 17.26 -5.32
CA ARG A 309 3.23 17.44 -3.92
C ARG A 309 3.70 18.83 -3.49
N GLU A 310 2.83 19.63 -2.88
CA GLU A 310 3.19 20.94 -2.35
C GLU A 310 4.35 20.81 -1.34
N GLY A 311 5.29 21.74 -1.41
CA GLY A 311 6.48 21.76 -0.54
C GLY A 311 7.64 20.87 -0.96
N THR A 312 7.52 20.01 -1.98
CA THR A 312 8.64 19.15 -2.41
C THR A 312 9.42 19.68 -3.60
N GLY A 313 8.80 20.50 -4.43
CA GLY A 313 9.43 21.02 -5.67
C GLY A 313 9.74 19.97 -6.72
N THR A 314 9.34 18.70 -6.53
CA THR A 314 9.60 17.61 -7.49
C THR A 314 8.41 17.45 -8.42
N LEU A 315 8.63 17.68 -9.71
CA LEU A 315 7.65 17.45 -10.77
C LEU A 315 7.72 15.99 -11.22
N VAL A 316 6.57 15.34 -11.28
CA VAL A 316 6.45 13.93 -11.63
C VAL A 316 5.35 13.70 -12.64
N CYS A 317 5.32 12.50 -13.25
CA CYS A 317 4.14 11.98 -13.94
C CYS A 317 3.44 10.93 -13.08
N VAL A 318 2.12 10.90 -13.15
CA VAL A 318 1.25 9.91 -12.52
C VAL A 318 0.32 9.30 -13.55
N GLY A 319 -0.06 8.06 -13.36
CA GLY A 319 -1.00 7.38 -14.24
C GLY A 319 -2.38 8.07 -14.23
N ARG A 320 -3.10 7.96 -15.34
CA ARG A 320 -4.46 8.50 -15.51
C ARG A 320 -5.42 7.95 -14.46
N SER A 321 -5.28 6.67 -14.07
CA SER A 321 -6.12 5.99 -13.08
C SER A 321 -6.22 6.78 -11.77
N PHE A 322 -5.10 7.34 -11.30
CA PHE A 322 -5.08 8.18 -10.10
C PHE A 322 -6.10 9.33 -10.18
N ALA A 323 -6.07 10.08 -11.26
CA ALA A 323 -6.98 11.21 -11.43
C ALA A 323 -8.44 10.77 -11.63
N ASP A 324 -8.65 9.65 -12.31
CA ASP A 324 -9.98 9.11 -12.61
C ASP A 324 -10.74 8.68 -11.37
N GLY A 325 -10.06 8.16 -10.35
CA GLY A 325 -10.64 7.83 -9.04
C GLY A 325 -11.34 9.02 -8.35
N PHE A 326 -10.92 10.26 -8.65
CA PHE A 326 -11.50 11.49 -8.08
C PHE A 326 -12.53 12.17 -8.99
N ARG A 327 -12.69 11.71 -10.24
CA ARG A 327 -13.54 12.38 -11.24
C ARG A 327 -15.00 11.92 -11.26
N ALA A 328 -15.34 10.90 -10.47
CA ALA A 328 -16.74 10.49 -10.36
C ALA A 328 -17.63 11.70 -10.02
N PRO A 329 -18.86 11.77 -10.56
CA PRO A 329 -19.79 12.84 -10.23
C PRO A 329 -20.15 12.83 -8.74
N PRO A 330 -20.65 13.94 -8.15
CA PRO A 330 -20.94 14.00 -6.71
C PRO A 330 -21.88 12.90 -6.23
N GLU A 331 -22.83 12.49 -7.07
CA GLU A 331 -23.77 11.42 -6.80
C GLU A 331 -23.08 10.07 -6.60
N GLY A 332 -21.99 9.79 -7.32
CA GLY A 332 -21.19 8.58 -7.17
C GLY A 332 -20.45 8.49 -5.82
N PHE A 333 -20.29 9.60 -5.11
CA PHE A 333 -19.71 9.63 -3.77
C PHE A 333 -20.74 9.53 -2.65
N ARG A 334 -22.02 9.50 -2.97
CA ARG A 334 -23.10 9.30 -1.99
C ARG A 334 -23.42 7.82 -1.83
N ASP A 335 -23.74 7.45 -0.62
CA ASP A 335 -24.36 6.16 -0.33
C ASP A 335 -25.88 6.28 -0.49
N ASP A 336 -26.41 5.66 -1.52
CA ASP A 336 -27.85 5.67 -1.84
C ASP A 336 -28.62 4.51 -1.17
N HIS A 337 -27.92 3.66 -0.39
CA HIS A 337 -28.53 2.54 0.32
C HIS A 337 -29.19 2.99 1.62
N VAL A 338 -30.26 2.31 2.00
CA VAL A 338 -30.94 2.55 3.27
C VAL A 338 -30.03 2.16 4.45
N LEU A 339 -29.31 1.04 4.34
CA LEU A 339 -28.45 0.48 5.37
C LEU A 339 -27.05 0.28 4.82
N SER A 340 -26.02 0.74 5.57
CA SER A 340 -24.62 0.52 5.18
C SER A 340 -24.07 -0.81 5.70
N ALA A 341 -24.65 -1.33 6.79
CA ALA A 341 -24.23 -2.60 7.38
C ALA A 341 -24.53 -3.76 6.43
N ARG A 342 -23.54 -4.61 6.17
CA ARG A 342 -23.73 -5.87 5.45
C ARG A 342 -24.31 -6.92 6.39
N THR A 343 -25.01 -7.91 5.85
CA THR A 343 -25.68 -8.94 6.63
C THR A 343 -24.74 -9.67 7.61
N ASP A 344 -23.50 -9.95 7.19
CA ASP A 344 -22.49 -10.62 8.01
C ASP A 344 -21.91 -9.73 9.13
N GLU A 345 -22.02 -8.41 9.01
CA GLU A 345 -21.57 -7.44 10.02
C GLU A 345 -22.61 -7.24 11.15
N VAL A 346 -23.87 -7.62 10.94
CA VAL A 346 -24.97 -7.34 11.87
C VAL A 346 -24.97 -8.29 13.06
N SER A 347 -24.97 -7.72 14.27
CA SER A 347 -25.07 -8.46 15.54
C SER A 347 -26.44 -8.35 16.23
N GLU A 348 -27.11 -7.21 16.11
CA GLU A 348 -28.45 -6.97 16.68
C GLU A 348 -29.28 -6.09 15.74
N VAL A 349 -30.54 -6.42 15.59
CA VAL A 349 -31.53 -5.56 14.94
C VAL A 349 -32.70 -5.33 15.87
N ARG A 350 -33.11 -4.08 16.01
CA ARG A 350 -34.32 -3.69 16.71
C ARG A 350 -35.25 -2.95 15.77
N VAL A 351 -36.49 -3.37 15.64
CA VAL A 351 -37.53 -2.67 14.91
C VAL A 351 -38.59 -2.18 15.89
N LYS A 352 -38.69 -0.86 16.04
CA LYS A 352 -39.72 -0.20 16.86
C LYS A 352 -40.92 0.18 15.99
N GLY A 353 -42.11 -0.05 16.47
CA GLY A 353 -43.33 0.18 15.69
C GLY A 353 -43.60 -0.89 14.64
N ALA A 354 -43.04 -2.10 14.79
CA ALA A 354 -43.25 -3.21 13.86
C ALA A 354 -44.67 -3.78 13.97
N GLY A 355 -45.26 -4.06 12.82
CA GLY A 355 -46.56 -4.66 12.70
C GLY A 355 -47.73 -3.79 13.11
N THR A 356 -48.93 -4.35 13.02
CA THR A 356 -50.19 -3.66 13.36
C THR A 356 -50.40 -3.38 14.86
N ALA A 357 -49.65 -4.08 15.71
CA ALA A 357 -49.75 -3.95 17.17
C ALA A 357 -48.71 -2.97 17.77
N GLY A 358 -47.81 -2.40 16.99
CA GLY A 358 -46.77 -1.46 17.46
C GLY A 358 -45.75 -2.06 18.43
N ALA A 359 -45.59 -3.39 18.44
CA ALA A 359 -44.68 -4.10 19.32
C ALA A 359 -43.23 -4.00 18.80
N ASP A 360 -42.25 -3.87 19.73
CA ASP A 360 -40.86 -3.92 19.37
C ASP A 360 -40.41 -5.35 19.01
N LEU A 361 -39.68 -5.49 17.92
CA LEU A 361 -39.00 -6.71 17.51
C LEU A 361 -37.52 -6.55 17.78
N VAL A 362 -36.91 -7.47 18.52
CA VAL A 362 -35.46 -7.49 18.76
C VAL A 362 -34.90 -8.83 18.33
N LEU A 363 -34.00 -8.80 17.37
CA LEU A 363 -33.30 -9.97 16.83
C LEU A 363 -31.81 -9.85 17.18
N ARG A 364 -31.26 -10.92 17.77
CA ARG A 364 -29.83 -10.99 18.11
C ARG A 364 -29.17 -12.19 17.46
N ARG A 365 -27.97 -11.95 16.93
CA ARG A 365 -27.15 -13.03 16.37
C ARG A 365 -26.35 -13.71 17.49
N ASP A 366 -26.36 -15.03 17.53
CA ASP A 366 -25.60 -15.88 18.41
C ASP A 366 -24.85 -16.92 17.57
N GLY A 367 -23.62 -16.61 17.16
CA GLY A 367 -22.89 -17.36 16.15
C GLY A 367 -23.58 -17.32 14.79
N SER A 368 -23.97 -18.48 14.27
CA SER A 368 -24.74 -18.61 13.02
C SER A 368 -26.26 -18.57 13.23
N ALA A 369 -26.72 -18.60 14.50
CA ALA A 369 -28.13 -18.60 14.83
C ALA A 369 -28.64 -17.20 15.14
N TRP A 370 -29.98 -17.03 15.03
CA TRP A 370 -30.68 -15.84 15.44
C TRP A 370 -31.66 -16.13 16.54
N ARG A 371 -31.88 -15.21 17.46
CA ARG A 371 -32.85 -15.28 18.55
C ARG A 371 -33.67 -13.99 18.60
N ALA A 372 -34.96 -14.14 18.93
CA ALA A 372 -35.83 -12.98 19.20
C ALA A 372 -36.06 -12.87 20.71
N ASP A 373 -35.80 -11.67 21.28
CA ASP A 373 -35.93 -11.45 22.74
C ASP A 373 -37.34 -11.68 23.27
N ASN A 374 -38.36 -11.40 22.47
CA ASN A 374 -39.79 -11.47 22.88
C ASN A 374 -40.52 -12.72 22.38
N SER A 375 -39.80 -13.74 21.89
CA SER A 375 -40.40 -14.98 21.41
C SER A 375 -39.72 -16.19 22.04
N PRO A 376 -40.44 -17.09 22.71
CA PRO A 376 -39.87 -18.34 23.20
C PRO A 376 -39.58 -19.34 22.07
N ASN A 377 -40.03 -19.04 20.85
CA ASN A 377 -39.85 -19.90 19.70
C ASN A 377 -38.56 -19.57 18.96
N THR A 378 -37.94 -20.56 18.36
CA THR A 378 -36.86 -20.38 17.39
C THR A 378 -37.33 -19.47 16.26
N VAL A 379 -36.43 -18.67 15.73
CA VAL A 379 -36.69 -17.81 14.55
C VAL A 379 -36.07 -18.44 13.31
N ASP A 380 -36.61 -18.12 12.16
CA ASP A 380 -36.08 -18.54 10.87
C ASP A 380 -34.84 -17.64 10.53
N ALA A 381 -33.64 -18.19 10.75
CA ALA A 381 -32.40 -17.48 10.50
C ALA A 381 -32.21 -17.11 9.02
N GLU A 382 -32.63 -17.99 8.11
CA GLU A 382 -32.53 -17.75 6.66
C GLU A 382 -33.45 -16.59 6.24
N ALA A 383 -34.68 -16.55 6.78
CA ALA A 383 -35.60 -15.44 6.53
C ALA A 383 -35.10 -14.10 7.06
N ILE A 384 -34.38 -14.10 8.21
CA ILE A 384 -33.76 -12.89 8.77
C ILE A 384 -32.60 -12.43 7.89
N GLU A 385 -31.70 -13.31 7.47
CA GLU A 385 -30.56 -12.97 6.63
C GLU A 385 -30.99 -12.50 5.24
N ALA A 386 -32.00 -13.15 4.64
CA ALA A 386 -32.58 -12.70 3.39
C ALA A 386 -33.23 -11.31 3.50
N TRP A 387 -33.89 -11.03 4.63
CA TRP A 387 -34.45 -9.70 4.89
C TRP A 387 -33.34 -8.63 5.08
N LEU A 388 -32.30 -8.94 5.85
CA LEU A 388 -31.17 -8.02 6.05
C LEU A 388 -30.43 -7.73 4.73
N THR A 389 -30.27 -8.73 3.89
CA THR A 389 -29.70 -8.56 2.54
C THR A 389 -30.60 -7.66 1.70
N SER A 390 -31.93 -7.91 1.69
CA SER A 390 -32.87 -7.05 0.98
C SER A 390 -32.89 -5.61 1.50
N LEU A 391 -32.69 -5.42 2.82
CA LEU A 391 -32.61 -4.10 3.44
C LEU A 391 -31.31 -3.39 3.07
N HIS A 392 -30.19 -4.12 3.00
CA HIS A 392 -28.89 -3.60 2.55
C HIS A 392 -28.93 -3.20 1.06
N ASP A 393 -29.52 -4.03 0.21
CA ASP A 393 -29.57 -3.81 -1.24
C ASP A 393 -30.57 -2.71 -1.63
N LEU A 394 -31.47 -2.31 -0.69
CA LEU A 394 -32.46 -1.30 -0.95
C LEU A 394 -31.81 0.09 -1.08
N SER A 395 -31.86 0.65 -2.27
CA SER A 395 -31.24 1.93 -2.59
C SER A 395 -32.15 2.79 -3.47
N THR A 396 -31.95 4.11 -3.40
CA THR A 396 -32.62 5.06 -4.29
C THR A 396 -31.79 6.34 -4.47
N PRO A 397 -31.65 6.85 -5.71
CA PRO A 397 -31.07 8.14 -5.95
C PRO A 397 -32.07 9.28 -5.67
N ALA A 398 -33.38 8.99 -5.54
CA ALA A 398 -34.41 9.97 -5.32
C ALA A 398 -34.34 10.53 -3.89
N ARG A 399 -34.06 11.82 -3.77
CA ARG A 399 -33.90 12.53 -2.51
C ARG A 399 -34.65 13.85 -2.53
N LEU A 400 -35.26 14.16 -1.42
CA LEU A 400 -35.92 15.42 -1.19
C LEU A 400 -35.02 16.35 -0.38
N GLU A 401 -34.72 17.53 -0.88
CA GLU A 401 -33.91 18.51 -0.18
C GLU A 401 -34.77 19.36 0.76
N GLY A 402 -34.23 19.70 1.92
CA GLY A 402 -34.88 20.51 2.94
C GLY A 402 -35.26 19.70 4.19
N ASP A 403 -35.76 20.42 5.21
CA ASP A 403 -36.29 19.83 6.43
C ASP A 403 -37.70 19.27 6.24
N LEU A 404 -37.82 18.17 5.56
CA LEU A 404 -39.12 17.57 5.16
C LEU A 404 -39.51 16.36 6.03
N ARG A 405 -38.74 16.05 7.08
CA ARG A 405 -38.97 14.87 7.92
C ARG A 405 -40.36 14.87 8.56
N ALA A 406 -40.80 15.99 9.11
CA ALA A 406 -42.14 16.11 9.71
C ALA A 406 -43.26 15.95 8.70
N ALA A 407 -43.12 16.57 7.50
CA ALA A 407 -44.11 16.50 6.44
C ALA A 407 -44.33 15.06 5.90
N HIS A 408 -43.29 14.20 5.98
CA HIS A 408 -43.32 12.82 5.48
C HIS A 408 -43.43 11.79 6.60
N GLY A 409 -43.83 12.16 7.83
CA GLY A 409 -44.04 11.23 8.94
C GLY A 409 -42.79 10.59 9.46
N LEU A 410 -41.63 11.27 9.38
CA LEU A 410 -40.34 10.86 9.86
C LEU A 410 -39.94 11.53 11.20
N ALA A 411 -40.73 12.50 11.64
CA ALA A 411 -40.56 13.20 12.92
C ALA A 411 -41.94 13.41 13.61
N PRO A 412 -42.43 12.46 14.42
CA PRO A 412 -41.85 11.15 14.74
C PRO A 412 -41.95 10.15 13.60
N ALA A 413 -40.96 9.27 13.50
CA ALA A 413 -40.99 8.17 12.53
C ALA A 413 -42.06 7.12 12.88
N GLN A 414 -42.70 6.53 11.86
CA GLN A 414 -43.68 5.48 12.07
C GLN A 414 -43.02 4.17 12.47
N ILE A 415 -41.87 3.85 11.86
CA ILE A 415 -41.06 2.70 12.21
C ILE A 415 -39.59 3.19 12.33
N VAL A 416 -38.87 2.61 13.31
CA VAL A 416 -37.44 2.82 13.48
C VAL A 416 -36.73 1.47 13.45
N ILE A 417 -35.84 1.29 12.47
CA ILE A 417 -34.99 0.11 12.38
C ILE A 417 -33.60 0.50 12.90
N GLU A 418 -33.18 -0.12 14.01
CA GLU A 418 -31.89 0.09 14.64
C GLU A 418 -31.00 -1.13 14.38
N VAL A 419 -29.83 -0.94 13.82
CA VAL A 419 -28.88 -2.01 13.49
C VAL A 419 -27.55 -1.77 14.21
N LYS A 420 -27.09 -2.79 14.96
CA LYS A 420 -25.75 -2.83 15.56
C LYS A 420 -24.85 -3.76 14.76
N ARG A 421 -23.61 -3.34 14.60
CA ARG A 421 -22.55 -4.12 13.95
C ARG A 421 -21.62 -4.75 14.96
N THR A 422 -21.09 -5.91 14.63
CA THR A 422 -20.07 -6.61 15.43
C THR A 422 -18.79 -5.78 15.48
N GLY A 423 -18.27 -5.49 16.69
CA GLY A 423 -16.99 -4.78 16.85
C GLY A 423 -16.98 -3.29 16.48
N VAL A 424 -18.15 -2.72 16.16
CA VAL A 424 -18.27 -1.29 15.83
C VAL A 424 -19.15 -0.60 16.85
N GLU A 425 -18.64 0.46 17.47
CA GLU A 425 -19.45 1.28 18.35
C GLU A 425 -20.49 2.09 17.57
N GLY A 426 -21.70 2.19 18.14
CA GLY A 426 -22.80 2.94 17.57
C GLY A 426 -23.91 2.07 17.01
N VAL A 427 -25.01 2.74 16.68
CA VAL A 427 -26.23 2.12 16.12
C VAL A 427 -26.60 2.89 14.86
N GLU A 428 -26.74 2.17 13.76
CA GLU A 428 -27.27 2.72 12.52
C GLU A 428 -28.81 2.73 12.61
N ARG A 429 -29.44 3.88 12.38
CA ARG A 429 -30.88 4.04 12.48
C ARG A 429 -31.49 4.43 11.15
N VAL A 430 -32.49 3.69 10.75
CA VAL A 430 -33.32 3.93 9.58
C VAL A 430 -34.71 4.36 10.08
N LEU A 431 -35.14 5.53 9.70
CA LEU A 431 -36.44 6.10 10.01
C LEU A 431 -37.37 5.86 8.84
N VAL A 432 -38.49 5.19 9.05
CA VAL A 432 -39.50 4.91 8.03
C VAL A 432 -40.73 5.76 8.30
N GLY A 433 -41.11 6.54 7.34
CA GLY A 433 -42.21 7.50 7.41
C GLY A 433 -43.47 7.08 6.69
N ALA A 434 -44.18 8.04 6.12
CA ALA A 434 -45.42 7.84 5.41
C ALA A 434 -45.26 7.00 4.15
N LEU A 435 -46.30 6.27 3.80
CA LEU A 435 -46.49 5.64 2.49
C LEU A 435 -47.69 6.26 1.85
N ASP A 436 -47.50 6.84 0.69
CA ASP A 436 -48.56 7.42 -0.12
C ASP A 436 -48.49 7.02 -1.61
N ALA A 437 -49.27 7.65 -2.46
CA ALA A 437 -49.27 7.35 -3.89
C ALA A 437 -47.95 7.69 -4.62
N GLN A 438 -47.12 8.55 -4.02
CA GLN A 438 -45.86 9.00 -4.59
C GLN A 438 -44.70 8.06 -4.13
N GLY A 439 -44.83 7.39 -2.99
CA GLY A 439 -43.82 6.47 -2.51
C GLY A 439 -43.78 6.27 -0.99
N LEU A 440 -42.75 5.59 -0.56
CA LEU A 440 -42.39 5.42 0.85
C LEU A 440 -41.22 6.36 1.17
N TYR A 441 -41.36 7.12 2.24
CA TYR A 441 -40.34 8.07 2.67
C TYR A 441 -39.50 7.48 3.79
N VAL A 442 -38.20 7.61 3.64
CA VAL A 442 -37.20 7.02 4.56
C VAL A 442 -36.13 8.08 4.85
N SER A 443 -35.58 8.07 6.04
CA SER A 443 -34.44 8.90 6.39
C SER A 443 -33.47 8.10 7.25
N ARG A 444 -32.19 8.38 7.14
CA ARG A 444 -31.19 7.93 8.10
C ARG A 444 -31.08 8.97 9.23
N ASP A 445 -30.89 8.51 10.45
CA ASP A 445 -30.89 9.42 11.62
C ASP A 445 -29.69 10.38 11.60
N ASP A 446 -28.58 9.96 11.00
CA ASP A 446 -27.34 10.72 10.84
C ASP A 446 -27.35 11.72 9.67
N GLU A 447 -28.44 11.79 8.88
CA GLU A 447 -28.59 12.68 7.73
C GLU A 447 -29.91 13.45 7.75
N PRO A 448 -29.90 14.72 7.38
CA PRO A 448 -31.13 15.51 7.29
C PRO A 448 -32.00 15.17 6.06
N LEU A 449 -31.51 14.33 5.16
CA LEU A 449 -32.14 14.05 3.87
C LEU A 449 -33.28 13.05 3.99
N VAL A 450 -34.32 13.24 3.17
CA VAL A 450 -35.43 12.31 2.99
C VAL A 450 -35.24 11.56 1.67
N MET A 451 -35.23 10.25 1.74
CA MET A 451 -35.13 9.33 0.60
C MET A 451 -36.54 8.90 0.21
N GLN A 452 -36.83 8.91 -1.08
CA GLN A 452 -38.13 8.48 -1.61
C GLN A 452 -37.96 7.15 -2.36
N PHE A 453 -38.67 6.15 -1.92
CA PHE A 453 -38.68 4.81 -2.53
C PHE A 453 -40.01 4.53 -3.22
N ALA A 454 -40.03 3.60 -4.17
CA ALA A 454 -41.26 3.07 -4.72
C ALA A 454 -42.11 2.44 -3.59
N PRO A 455 -43.45 2.43 -3.71
CA PRO A 455 -44.32 1.85 -2.68
C PRO A 455 -44.03 0.38 -2.33
N SER A 456 -43.47 -0.38 -3.28
CA SER A 456 -43.04 -1.79 -3.06
C SER A 456 -41.95 -1.94 -2.01
N ALA A 457 -41.15 -0.90 -1.73
CA ALA A 457 -40.16 -0.92 -0.67
C ALA A 457 -40.77 -1.12 0.74
N ALA A 458 -42.09 -0.89 0.87
CA ALA A 458 -42.81 -1.17 2.10
C ALA A 458 -42.74 -2.64 2.53
N GLU A 459 -42.65 -3.57 1.61
CA GLU A 459 -42.50 -5.02 1.91
C GLU A 459 -41.22 -5.34 2.69
N THR A 460 -40.16 -4.55 2.46
CA THR A 460 -38.87 -4.69 3.15
C THR A 460 -38.81 -3.84 4.42
N LEU A 461 -39.29 -2.60 4.36
CA LEU A 461 -39.12 -1.61 5.43
C LEU A 461 -40.19 -1.65 6.50
N ARG A 462 -41.40 -2.12 6.17
CA ARG A 462 -42.52 -2.30 7.11
C ARG A 462 -42.66 -3.77 7.47
N VAL A 463 -41.63 -4.32 8.11
CA VAL A 463 -41.57 -5.75 8.45
C VAL A 463 -42.52 -6.09 9.57
N GLU A 464 -43.20 -7.23 9.42
CA GLU A 464 -44.01 -7.84 10.47
C GLU A 464 -43.27 -8.98 11.18
N PRO A 465 -43.34 -9.09 12.53
CA PRO A 465 -42.65 -10.16 13.29
C PRO A 465 -42.99 -11.58 12.84
N VAL A 466 -44.18 -11.78 12.29
CA VAL A 466 -44.65 -13.09 11.79
C VAL A 466 -43.79 -13.64 10.67
N ARG A 467 -43.11 -12.77 9.92
CA ARG A 467 -42.20 -13.11 8.81
C ARG A 467 -41.06 -14.02 9.24
N PHE A 468 -40.62 -13.92 10.48
CA PHE A 468 -39.46 -14.64 11.01
C PHE A 468 -39.83 -15.87 11.85
N ARG A 469 -41.08 -16.29 11.83
CA ARG A 469 -41.49 -17.54 12.46
C ARG A 469 -41.01 -18.73 11.65
N PRO A 470 -40.56 -19.84 12.31
CA PRO A 470 -40.20 -21.05 11.60
C PRO A 470 -41.37 -21.52 10.74
N ARG A 471 -41.09 -21.86 9.51
CA ARG A 471 -42.09 -22.55 8.68
C ARG A 471 -42.27 -23.95 9.25
N THR A 472 -43.40 -24.23 9.83
CA THR A 472 -43.79 -25.59 10.22
C THR A 472 -43.95 -26.37 8.92
N VAL A 473 -42.98 -27.24 8.62
CA VAL A 473 -43.19 -28.24 7.56
C VAL A 473 -44.28 -29.16 8.10
N LEU A 474 -45.47 -29.04 7.57
CA LEU A 474 -46.51 -30.09 7.74
C LEU A 474 -46.00 -31.28 6.92
N GLU A 475 -45.47 -32.31 7.62
CA GLU A 475 -45.26 -33.63 7.07
C GLU A 475 -46.59 -34.29 6.69
#